data_b030b5a78d5a14a715241f67ffc11b06
#
_entry.id   b030b5a78d5a14a715241f67ffc11b06
#
_cell.length_a   1.000
_cell.length_b   1.000
_cell.length_c   1.000
_cell.angle_alpha   90.00
_cell.angle_beta   90.00
_cell.angle_gamma   90.00
#
_symmetry.space_group_name_H-M   'P 1'
#
loop_
_entity.id
_entity.type
_entity.pdbx_description
1 polymer ?
#
loop_
_entity_poly.entity_id
_entity_poly.type
_entity_poly.pdbx_seq_one_letter_code
_entity_poly.pdbx_strand_id
1 'polypeptide(L)'
;MALLRFDGLSFAYPYDTRRTLQNVSFEMAEGEYLVLCGPSGCGKTTLLKQAKRELRPAGSREGQVLYQNTPVDMLDAEMAFTEIGYVQQNPEDQIVTDFVWHELAFGLENLALPTKVIRRRVAEMAAFFGMEPWFRKKTSELSGGQKQMLNLASVMAMNPKLLILDEPTSMLDPLAA
;
A
#
# COMPACT_ATOMS: atom_id res chain seq x y z
N MET A 1 -12.90 18.34 1.48
CA MET A 1 -13.20 17.50 0.29
C MET A 1 -12.68 16.10 0.62
N ALA A 2 -13.45 15.04 0.36
CA ALA A 2 -12.99 13.68 0.68
C ALA A 2 -11.83 13.29 -0.24
N LEU A 3 -10.74 12.77 0.34
CA LEU A 3 -9.62 12.17 -0.40
C LEU A 3 -10.00 10.78 -0.88
N LEU A 4 -10.58 9.97 0.01
CA LEU A 4 -11.07 8.63 -0.29
C LEU A 4 -12.50 8.48 0.20
N ARG A 5 -13.39 7.89 -0.61
CA ARG A 5 -14.78 7.60 -0.23
C ARG A 5 -15.19 6.22 -0.70
N PHE A 6 -15.76 5.46 0.21
CA PHE A 6 -16.49 4.23 -0.07
C PHE A 6 -17.98 4.56 -0.06
N ASP A 7 -18.72 4.13 -1.07
CA ASP A 7 -20.13 4.46 -1.27
C ASP A 7 -20.92 3.20 -1.57
N GLY A 8 -21.59 2.68 -0.55
CA GLY A 8 -22.43 1.50 -0.64
C GLY A 8 -21.69 0.22 -1.06
N LEU A 9 -20.39 0.12 -0.76
CA LEU A 9 -19.57 -0.97 -1.25
C LEU A 9 -19.99 -2.31 -0.64
N SER A 10 -20.33 -3.25 -1.52
CA SER A 10 -20.53 -4.68 -1.18
C SER A 10 -19.63 -5.54 -2.06
N PHE A 11 -19.10 -6.62 -1.50
CA PHE A 11 -18.21 -7.51 -2.24
C PHE A 11 -18.37 -8.97 -1.77
N ALA A 12 -18.35 -9.90 -2.74
CA ALA A 12 -18.28 -11.34 -2.50
C ALA A 12 -17.22 -11.98 -3.40
N TYR A 13 -16.43 -12.90 -2.84
CA TYR A 13 -15.51 -13.72 -3.62
C TYR A 13 -16.26 -14.66 -4.57
N PRO A 14 -15.61 -15.14 -5.66
CA PRO A 14 -16.22 -16.13 -6.55
C PRO A 14 -16.61 -17.38 -5.75
N TYR A 15 -17.78 -17.91 -6.04
CA TYR A 15 -18.36 -19.10 -5.40
C TYR A 15 -18.74 -18.94 -3.93
N ASP A 16 -18.49 -17.81 -3.27
CA ASP A 16 -18.98 -17.53 -1.94
C ASP A 16 -20.46 -17.19 -1.95
N THR A 17 -21.22 -17.83 -1.05
CA THR A 17 -22.64 -17.53 -0.83
C THR A 17 -22.85 -16.30 0.08
N ARG A 18 -21.82 -15.90 0.80
CA ARG A 18 -21.83 -14.77 1.74
C ARG A 18 -21.01 -13.62 1.22
N ARG A 19 -21.54 -12.41 1.33
CA ARG A 19 -20.79 -11.19 1.06
C ARG A 19 -19.76 -10.95 2.15
N THR A 20 -18.50 -10.78 1.75
CA THR A 20 -17.41 -10.40 2.66
C THR A 20 -17.55 -8.95 3.11
N LEU A 21 -18.02 -8.06 2.22
CA LEU A 21 -18.34 -6.67 2.52
C LEU A 21 -19.82 -6.43 2.23
N GLN A 22 -20.49 -5.68 3.12
CA GLN A 22 -21.93 -5.42 2.98
C GLN A 22 -22.22 -3.94 3.21
N ASN A 23 -22.58 -3.23 2.15
CA ASN A 23 -23.01 -1.82 2.15
C ASN A 23 -22.10 -0.89 2.98
N VAL A 24 -20.77 -1.01 2.77
CA VAL A 24 -19.78 -0.24 3.50
C VAL A 24 -19.71 1.18 2.91
N SER A 25 -19.94 2.19 3.76
CA SER A 25 -19.85 3.60 3.38
C SER A 25 -19.13 4.38 4.44
N PHE A 26 -18.09 5.08 4.03
CA PHE A 26 -17.37 6.07 4.83
C PHE A 26 -16.53 6.96 3.92
N GLU A 27 -16.05 8.06 4.46
CA GLU A 27 -15.12 8.95 3.76
C GLU A 27 -13.97 9.36 4.67
N MET A 28 -12.85 9.72 4.04
CA MET A 28 -11.64 10.20 4.69
C MET A 28 -11.18 11.47 3.96
N ALA A 29 -10.94 12.54 4.71
CA ALA A 29 -10.41 13.77 4.17
C ALA A 29 -8.87 13.71 4.04
N GLU A 30 -8.29 14.68 3.33
CA GLU A 30 -6.84 14.85 3.28
C GLU A 30 -6.30 15.21 4.68
N GLY A 31 -5.18 14.58 5.06
CA GLY A 31 -4.56 14.74 6.38
C GLY A 31 -5.22 13.95 7.50
N GLU A 32 -6.28 13.20 7.25
CA GLU A 32 -6.88 12.31 8.23
C GLU A 32 -6.11 11.00 8.38
N TYR A 33 -6.17 10.43 9.57
CA TYR A 33 -5.68 9.11 9.92
C TYR A 33 -6.86 8.23 10.33
N LEU A 34 -7.13 7.17 9.57
CA LEU A 34 -8.26 6.26 9.79
C LEU A 34 -7.75 4.87 10.13
N VAL A 35 -8.25 4.30 11.24
CA VAL A 35 -7.90 2.95 11.68
C VAL A 35 -9.07 2.01 11.49
N LEU A 36 -8.84 0.90 10.79
CA LEU A 36 -9.81 -0.18 10.64
C LEU A 36 -9.52 -1.28 11.67
N CYS A 37 -10.40 -1.42 12.65
CA CYS A 37 -10.30 -2.45 13.69
C CYS A 37 -11.34 -3.55 13.47
N GLY A 38 -10.98 -4.78 13.83
CA GLY A 38 -11.89 -5.92 13.78
C GLY A 38 -11.15 -7.26 13.84
N PRO A 39 -11.86 -8.36 14.11
CA PRO A 39 -11.27 -9.70 14.20
C PRO A 39 -10.61 -10.12 12.86
N SER A 40 -9.72 -11.10 12.94
CA SER A 40 -9.15 -11.71 11.73
C SER A 40 -10.26 -12.31 10.87
N GLY A 41 -10.13 -12.17 9.54
CA GLY A 41 -11.12 -12.66 8.58
C GLY A 41 -12.39 -11.82 8.42
N CYS A 42 -12.55 -10.67 9.12
CA CYS A 42 -13.74 -9.82 8.95
C CYS A 42 -13.77 -8.99 7.67
N GLY A 43 -12.75 -9.09 6.81
CA GLY A 43 -12.72 -8.40 5.51
C GLY A 43 -11.88 -7.12 5.46
N LYS A 44 -11.05 -6.78 6.47
CA LYS A 44 -10.19 -5.58 6.46
C LYS A 44 -9.31 -5.49 5.22
N THR A 45 -8.49 -6.49 4.97
CA THR A 45 -7.64 -6.58 3.77
C THR A 45 -8.44 -6.50 2.48
N THR A 46 -9.60 -7.18 2.43
CA THR A 46 -10.50 -7.13 1.27
C THR A 46 -10.99 -5.70 1.03
N LEU A 47 -11.37 -4.99 2.08
CA LEU A 47 -11.82 -3.60 2.01
C LEU A 47 -10.70 -2.67 1.53
N LEU A 48 -9.51 -2.77 2.15
CA LEU A 48 -8.33 -1.96 1.78
C LEU A 48 -7.95 -2.15 0.31
N LYS A 49 -7.94 -3.39 -0.17
CA LYS A 49 -7.63 -3.74 -1.57
C LYS A 49 -8.65 -3.16 -2.57
N GLN A 50 -9.88 -2.83 -2.15
CA GLN A 50 -10.84 -2.18 -3.05
C GLN A 50 -10.42 -0.74 -3.43
N ALA A 51 -9.61 -0.09 -2.62
CA ALA A 51 -9.09 1.25 -2.92
C ALA A 51 -7.92 1.26 -3.91
N LYS A 52 -7.31 0.09 -4.21
CA LYS A 52 -6.20 -0.06 -5.16
C LYS A 52 -6.59 -1.07 -6.24
N ARG A 53 -6.99 -0.59 -7.42
CA ARG A 53 -7.55 -1.44 -8.49
C ARG A 53 -6.63 -2.61 -8.89
N GLU A 54 -5.31 -2.40 -8.85
CA GLU A 54 -4.29 -3.40 -9.22
C GLU A 54 -4.21 -4.56 -8.22
N LEU A 55 -4.65 -4.33 -6.97
CA LEU A 55 -4.67 -5.35 -5.90
C LEU A 55 -6.05 -5.90 -5.61
N ARG A 56 -7.06 -5.41 -6.33
CA ARG A 56 -8.46 -5.81 -6.10
C ARG A 56 -8.67 -7.28 -6.40
N PRO A 57 -9.25 -8.04 -5.46
CA PRO A 57 -9.57 -9.44 -5.70
C PRO A 57 -10.69 -9.59 -6.73
N ALA A 58 -10.67 -10.70 -7.46
CA ALA A 58 -11.78 -11.08 -8.33
C ALA A 58 -13.03 -11.40 -7.50
N GLY A 59 -14.22 -11.04 -8.02
CA GLY A 59 -15.49 -11.28 -7.35
C GLY A 59 -16.61 -10.36 -7.85
N SER A 60 -17.79 -10.51 -7.25
CA SER A 60 -18.92 -9.62 -7.53
C SER A 60 -18.87 -8.40 -6.63
N ARG A 61 -19.07 -7.21 -7.22
CA ARG A 61 -19.01 -5.92 -6.52
C ARG A 61 -20.23 -5.07 -6.84
N GLU A 62 -20.77 -4.42 -5.82
CA GLU A 62 -21.79 -3.36 -5.91
C GLU A 62 -21.27 -2.12 -5.17
N GLY A 63 -21.77 -0.95 -5.53
CA GLY A 63 -21.26 0.33 -5.01
C GLY A 63 -19.95 0.75 -5.67
N GLN A 64 -19.30 1.75 -5.10
CA GLN A 64 -18.08 2.32 -5.68
C GLN A 64 -17.08 2.80 -4.64
N VAL A 65 -15.82 2.93 -5.07
CA VAL A 65 -14.76 3.57 -4.32
C VAL A 65 -14.27 4.75 -5.14
N LEU A 66 -14.21 5.93 -4.52
CA LEU A 66 -13.78 7.17 -5.18
C LEU A 66 -12.53 7.71 -4.50
N TYR A 67 -11.59 8.10 -5.32
CA TYR A 67 -10.41 8.87 -4.94
C TYR A 67 -10.54 10.27 -5.53
N GLN A 68 -10.52 11.32 -4.70
CA GLN A 68 -10.75 12.71 -5.11
C GLN A 68 -11.99 12.87 -6.01
N ASN A 69 -13.12 12.22 -5.62
CA ASN A 69 -14.39 12.14 -6.36
C ASN A 69 -14.34 11.41 -7.73
N THR A 70 -13.22 10.84 -8.11
CA THR A 70 -13.11 10.01 -9.32
C THR A 70 -13.19 8.54 -8.94
N PRO A 71 -14.02 7.71 -9.58
CA PRO A 71 -14.01 6.27 -9.34
C PRO A 71 -12.61 5.69 -9.55
N VAL A 72 -12.13 4.86 -8.60
CA VAL A 72 -10.78 4.27 -8.65
C VAL A 72 -10.56 3.50 -9.96
N ASP A 73 -11.62 2.95 -10.54
CA ASP A 73 -11.57 2.23 -11.83
C ASP A 73 -11.29 3.15 -13.03
N MET A 74 -11.57 4.45 -12.89
CA MET A 74 -11.41 5.46 -13.94
C MET A 74 -10.17 6.33 -13.75
N LEU A 75 -9.39 6.09 -12.70
CA LEU A 75 -8.15 6.83 -12.48
C LEU A 75 -7.16 6.54 -13.61
N ASP A 76 -6.44 7.58 -14.00
CA ASP A 76 -5.25 7.42 -14.83
C ASP A 76 -4.25 6.45 -14.18
N ALA A 77 -3.54 5.66 -15.00
CA ALA A 77 -2.65 4.62 -14.49
C ALA A 77 -1.49 5.19 -13.66
N GLU A 78 -0.94 6.33 -14.08
CA GLU A 78 0.13 7.01 -13.37
C GLU A 78 -0.36 7.51 -12.02
N MET A 79 -1.53 8.18 -11.98
CA MET A 79 -2.15 8.65 -10.74
C MET A 79 -2.46 7.50 -9.79
N ALA A 80 -3.08 6.42 -10.27
CA ALA A 80 -3.41 5.25 -9.47
C ALA A 80 -2.16 4.59 -8.88
N PHE A 81 -1.03 4.61 -9.60
CA PHE A 81 0.23 4.04 -9.15
C PHE A 81 0.95 4.96 -8.15
N THR A 82 1.02 6.26 -8.42
CA THR A 82 1.83 7.21 -7.64
C THR A 82 1.12 7.76 -6.42
N GLU A 83 -0.18 8.09 -6.53
CA GLU A 83 -0.89 8.80 -5.47
C GLU A 83 -1.50 7.88 -4.41
N ILE A 84 -1.75 6.60 -4.74
CA ILE A 84 -2.29 5.62 -3.81
C ILE A 84 -1.22 4.57 -3.50
N GLY A 85 -0.48 4.77 -2.41
CA GLY A 85 0.49 3.80 -1.90
C GLY A 85 -0.20 2.68 -1.11
N TYR A 86 0.27 1.45 -1.26
CA TYR A 86 -0.23 0.28 -0.53
C TYR A 86 0.94 -0.52 0.02
N VAL A 87 0.92 -0.82 1.32
CA VAL A 87 1.86 -1.72 1.99
C VAL A 87 1.11 -2.98 2.39
N GLN A 88 1.55 -4.12 1.86
CA GLN A 88 0.91 -5.41 2.09
C GLN A 88 1.24 -6.00 3.46
N GLN A 89 0.36 -6.84 3.98
CA GLN A 89 0.52 -7.55 5.25
C GLN A 89 1.75 -8.46 5.24
N ASN A 90 1.96 -9.22 4.15
CA ASN A 90 3.14 -10.06 4.00
C ASN A 90 4.17 -9.33 3.13
N PRO A 91 5.34 -8.95 3.67
CA PRO A 91 6.35 -8.23 2.92
C PRO A 91 6.97 -9.02 1.75
N GLU A 92 6.98 -10.35 1.82
CA GLU A 92 7.52 -11.21 0.77
C GLU A 92 6.71 -11.09 -0.53
N ASP A 93 5.42 -10.79 -0.45
CA ASP A 93 4.53 -10.68 -1.61
C ASP A 93 4.73 -9.35 -2.37
N GLN A 94 5.48 -8.41 -1.79
CA GLN A 94 5.67 -7.07 -2.34
C GLN A 94 7.09 -6.83 -2.85
N ILE A 95 8.11 -7.44 -2.24
CA ILE A 95 9.51 -7.28 -2.64
C ILE A 95 9.75 -8.00 -3.97
N VAL A 96 10.29 -7.28 -4.95
CA VAL A 96 10.53 -7.79 -6.32
C VAL A 96 12.00 -7.80 -6.72
N THR A 97 12.86 -7.06 -6.01
CA THR A 97 14.28 -6.95 -6.38
C THR A 97 15.20 -7.69 -5.39
N ASP A 98 16.42 -8.03 -5.84
CA ASP A 98 17.39 -8.77 -5.04
C ASP A 98 18.12 -7.92 -4.00
N PHE A 99 18.15 -6.60 -4.15
CA PHE A 99 18.94 -5.71 -3.29
C PHE A 99 18.08 -4.60 -2.69
N VAL A 100 18.37 -4.26 -1.45
CA VAL A 100 17.66 -3.21 -0.69
C VAL A 100 17.65 -1.87 -1.42
N TRP A 101 18.80 -1.39 -1.89
CA TRP A 101 18.89 -0.12 -2.62
C TRP A 101 18.07 -0.12 -3.91
N HIS A 102 17.99 -1.27 -4.58
CA HIS A 102 17.23 -1.40 -5.82
C HIS A 102 15.72 -1.42 -5.53
N GLU A 103 15.29 -2.11 -4.47
CA GLU A 103 13.88 -2.11 -4.05
C GLU A 103 13.38 -0.69 -3.73
N LEU A 104 14.21 0.13 -3.05
CA LEU A 104 13.90 1.54 -2.83
C LEU A 104 13.81 2.36 -4.12
N ALA A 105 14.59 2.01 -5.14
CA ALA A 105 14.63 2.70 -6.42
C ALA A 105 13.54 2.23 -7.40
N PHE A 106 13.08 0.99 -7.29
CA PHE A 106 12.29 0.28 -8.28
C PHE A 106 11.02 1.05 -8.71
N GLY A 107 10.21 1.52 -7.75
CA GLY A 107 9.02 2.31 -8.06
C GLY A 107 9.34 3.62 -8.77
N LEU A 108 10.43 4.28 -8.39
CA LEU A 108 10.88 5.54 -8.99
C LEU A 108 11.45 5.37 -10.41
N GLU A 109 12.08 4.21 -10.66
CA GLU A 109 12.58 3.85 -11.99
C GLU A 109 11.44 3.56 -12.95
N ASN A 110 10.39 2.87 -12.48
CA ASN A 110 9.17 2.64 -13.27
C ASN A 110 8.44 3.93 -13.66
N LEU A 111 8.61 5.00 -12.88
CA LEU A 111 8.12 6.34 -13.20
C LEU A 111 9.06 7.12 -14.15
N ALA A 112 10.12 6.50 -14.62
CA ALA A 112 11.12 7.10 -15.48
C ALA A 112 11.68 8.45 -14.94
N LEU A 113 11.79 8.59 -13.60
CA LEU A 113 12.32 9.79 -12.98
C LEU A 113 13.82 9.97 -13.31
N PRO A 114 14.31 11.22 -13.38
CA PRO A 114 15.73 11.47 -13.57
C PRO A 114 16.58 10.80 -12.46
N THR A 115 17.70 10.17 -12.85
CA THR A 115 18.58 9.43 -11.91
C THR A 115 18.99 10.26 -10.69
N LYS A 116 19.18 11.57 -10.85
CA LYS A 116 19.51 12.47 -9.73
C LYS A 116 18.38 12.55 -8.70
N VAL A 117 17.12 12.54 -9.16
CA VAL A 117 15.92 12.54 -8.28
C VAL A 117 15.80 11.22 -7.57
N ILE A 118 15.96 10.09 -8.29
CA ILE A 118 15.93 8.74 -7.74
C ILE A 118 16.96 8.61 -6.62
N ARG A 119 18.23 8.93 -6.90
CA ARG A 119 19.33 8.83 -5.91
C ARG A 119 19.04 9.66 -4.67
N ARG A 120 18.51 10.87 -4.81
CA ARG A 120 18.17 11.71 -3.67
C ARG A 120 17.06 11.08 -2.82
N ARG A 121 15.93 10.67 -3.43
CA ARG A 121 14.81 10.08 -2.70
C ARG A 121 15.18 8.77 -2.02
N VAL A 122 15.96 7.92 -2.69
CA VAL A 122 16.48 6.67 -2.13
C VAL A 122 17.37 6.94 -0.90
N ALA A 123 18.28 7.93 -0.98
CA ALA A 123 19.13 8.30 0.14
C ALA A 123 18.33 8.89 1.31
N GLU A 124 17.33 9.74 1.01
CA GLU A 124 16.44 10.32 2.02
C GLU A 124 15.66 9.22 2.76
N MET A 125 15.10 8.24 2.05
CA MET A 125 14.37 7.13 2.66
C MET A 125 15.29 6.19 3.45
N ALA A 126 16.46 5.86 2.89
CA ALA A 126 17.44 5.02 3.59
C ALA A 126 17.90 5.66 4.92
N ALA A 127 18.15 6.97 4.92
CA ALA A 127 18.51 7.70 6.14
C ALA A 127 17.33 7.78 7.13
N PHE A 128 16.12 8.11 6.64
CA PHE A 128 14.94 8.25 7.49
C PHE A 128 14.60 6.95 8.25
N PHE A 129 14.72 5.81 7.58
CA PHE A 129 14.42 4.49 8.14
C PHE A 129 15.65 3.79 8.74
N GLY A 130 16.82 4.43 8.80
CA GLY A 130 18.04 3.85 9.37
C GLY A 130 18.55 2.62 8.62
N MET A 131 18.45 2.62 7.29
CA MET A 131 18.78 1.48 6.44
C MET A 131 20.25 1.43 6.01
N GLU A 132 21.07 2.44 6.33
CA GLU A 132 22.46 2.54 5.89
C GLU A 132 23.30 1.29 6.20
N PRO A 133 23.16 0.62 7.38
CA PRO A 133 23.97 -0.57 7.71
C PRO A 133 23.70 -1.78 6.82
N TRP A 134 22.52 -1.83 6.20
CA TRP A 134 22.07 -2.95 5.37
C TRP A 134 21.62 -2.55 3.96
N PHE A 135 21.89 -1.30 3.57
CA PHE A 135 21.53 -0.71 2.27
C PHE A 135 22.00 -1.53 1.06
N ARG A 136 23.17 -2.19 1.18
CA ARG A 136 23.77 -2.99 0.10
C ARG A 136 23.50 -4.49 0.24
N LYS A 137 22.78 -4.91 1.27
CA LYS A 137 22.43 -6.33 1.46
C LYS A 137 21.41 -6.80 0.42
N LYS A 138 21.35 -8.12 0.27
CA LYS A 138 20.26 -8.75 -0.45
C LYS A 138 18.98 -8.71 0.39
N THR A 139 17.84 -8.58 -0.28
CA THR A 139 16.53 -8.60 0.38
C THR A 139 16.25 -9.92 1.09
N SER A 140 16.82 -11.02 0.58
CA SER A 140 16.75 -12.35 1.20
C SER A 140 17.49 -12.47 2.55
N GLU A 141 18.42 -11.55 2.85
CA GLU A 141 19.19 -11.52 4.11
C GLU A 141 18.49 -10.72 5.22
N LEU A 142 17.36 -10.09 4.91
CA LEU A 142 16.63 -9.24 5.84
C LEU A 142 15.71 -10.05 6.75
N SER A 143 15.56 -9.59 8.00
CA SER A 143 14.50 -10.07 8.89
C SER A 143 13.12 -9.65 8.38
N GLY A 144 12.02 -10.28 8.86
CA GLY A 144 10.65 -9.92 8.50
C GLY A 144 10.36 -8.43 8.77
N GLY A 145 10.78 -7.92 9.93
CA GLY A 145 10.62 -6.50 10.27
C GLY A 145 11.41 -5.56 9.35
N GLN A 146 12.64 -5.94 8.96
CA GLN A 146 13.43 -5.17 7.99
C GLN A 146 12.77 -5.15 6.61
N LYS A 147 12.21 -6.27 6.16
CA LYS A 147 11.45 -6.35 4.90
C LYS A 147 10.21 -5.48 4.93
N GLN A 148 9.48 -5.48 6.05
CA GLN A 148 8.30 -4.62 6.22
C GLN A 148 8.68 -3.14 6.18
N MET A 149 9.76 -2.78 6.86
CA MET A 149 10.30 -1.42 6.82
C MET A 149 10.76 -1.01 5.41
N LEU A 150 11.40 -1.92 4.67
CA LEU A 150 11.81 -1.71 3.29
C LEU A 150 10.60 -1.44 2.38
N ASN A 151 9.53 -2.25 2.49
CA ASN A 151 8.30 -2.04 1.73
C ASN A 151 7.66 -0.68 2.03
N LEU A 152 7.58 -0.31 3.30
CA LEU A 152 7.06 1.00 3.68
C LEU A 152 7.91 2.13 3.08
N ALA A 153 9.23 2.03 3.16
CA ALA A 153 10.14 3.04 2.61
C ALA A 153 10.06 3.13 1.08
N SER A 154 9.95 2.01 0.36
CA SER A 154 9.84 1.98 -1.11
C SER A 154 8.54 2.63 -1.58
N VAL A 155 7.43 2.40 -0.87
CA VAL A 155 6.14 3.06 -1.15
C VAL A 155 6.22 4.55 -0.84
N MET A 156 6.77 4.93 0.31
CA MET A 156 6.92 6.34 0.70
C MET A 156 7.87 7.12 -0.21
N ALA A 157 8.87 6.47 -0.82
CA ALA A 157 9.75 7.11 -1.80
C ALA A 157 9.00 7.69 -2.99
N MET A 158 7.87 7.12 -3.37
CA MET A 158 7.00 7.63 -4.44
C MET A 158 6.21 8.88 -4.02
N ASN A 159 6.17 9.19 -2.71
CA ASN A 159 5.44 10.33 -2.12
C ASN A 159 3.93 10.29 -2.38
N PRO A 160 3.24 9.21 -2.00
CA PRO A 160 1.81 9.06 -2.21
C PRO A 160 1.01 10.08 -1.37
N LYS A 161 -0.17 10.48 -1.89
CA LYS A 161 -1.13 11.32 -1.15
C LYS A 161 -2.00 10.49 -0.21
N LEU A 162 -2.26 9.24 -0.57
CA LEU A 162 -2.97 8.26 0.25
C LEU A 162 -2.03 7.07 0.51
N LEU A 163 -1.80 6.76 1.77
CA LEU A 163 -1.04 5.58 2.19
C LEU A 163 -1.97 4.59 2.86
N ILE A 164 -2.06 3.39 2.31
CA ILE A 164 -2.85 2.27 2.84
C ILE A 164 -1.89 1.26 3.43
N LEU A 165 -2.10 0.93 4.70
CA LEU A 165 -1.27 -0.02 5.44
C LEU A 165 -2.14 -1.21 5.89
N ASP A 166 -1.82 -2.40 5.40
CA ASP A 166 -2.52 -3.63 5.76
C ASP A 166 -1.70 -4.40 6.82
N GLU A 167 -2.11 -4.30 8.07
CA GLU A 167 -1.43 -4.89 9.25
C GLU A 167 0.10 -4.63 9.29
N PRO A 168 0.55 -3.37 9.19
CA PRO A 168 1.96 -3.03 8.97
C PRO A 168 2.89 -3.41 10.11
N THR A 169 2.35 -3.69 11.29
CA THR A 169 3.12 -4.04 12.50
C THR A 169 3.18 -5.53 12.79
N SER A 170 2.49 -6.37 12.00
CA SER A 170 2.38 -7.81 12.25
C SER A 170 3.72 -8.55 12.27
N MET A 171 4.72 -8.03 11.56
CA MET A 171 6.07 -8.60 11.46
C MET A 171 7.13 -7.82 12.25
N LEU A 172 6.73 -6.73 12.94
CA LEU A 172 7.64 -5.92 13.73
C LEU A 172 7.79 -6.47 15.16
N ASP A 173 8.96 -6.27 15.74
CA ASP A 173 9.17 -6.44 17.18
C ASP A 173 8.24 -5.47 17.94
N PRO A 174 7.65 -5.87 19.08
CA PRO A 174 6.81 -4.99 19.90
C PRO A 174 7.44 -3.64 20.29
N LEU A 175 8.76 -3.53 20.24
CA LEU A 175 9.48 -2.27 20.48
C LEU A 175 9.64 -1.40 19.22
N ALA A 176 9.38 -1.97 18.03
CA ALA A 176 9.50 -1.30 16.73
C ALA A 176 8.13 -1.05 16.06
N ALA A 177 7.04 -1.52 16.70
CA ALA A 177 5.67 -1.45 16.18
C ALA A 177 4.93 -0.14 16.55
#